data_3cdc293d442587855d585ba40011c318
#
_entry.id   3cdc293d442587855d585ba40011c318
#
_cell.length_a   1.000
_cell.length_b   1.000
_cell.length_c   1.000
_cell.angle_alpha   90.00
_cell.angle_beta   90.00
_cell.angle_gamma   90.00
#
_symmetry.space_group_name_H-M   'P 1'
#
loop_
_entity.id
_entity.type
_entity.pdbx_description
1 polymer ?
#
loop_
_entity_poly.entity_id
_entity_poly.type
_entity_poly.pdbx_seq_one_letter_code
_entity_poly.pdbx_strand_id
1 'polypeptide(L)'
;MKHTAALPSGTVSDEAIIALYWNRDEAAIAETDRKYRGYLHTVAWNIVKDEQDCEECLNDTYLKTWNSIPPQRPSCLKAFLTKITRSIAIDRYRRERRQKRVPSECTVSLSELAETLCGDSPEAEYESALVGKIINDYLRTLSERDMCLFVSRYFCSDPLPAIAERTGMSESGVKKALNRLREGLRERLEKEGIKL
;
A
#
# COMPACT_ATOMS: atom_id res chain seq x y z
N MET A 1 -38.42 12.42 -2.75
CA MET A 1 -38.09 11.64 -3.93
C MET A 1 -36.82 12.27 -4.54
N LYS A 2 -35.62 11.73 -4.27
CA LYS A 2 -34.36 12.22 -4.85
C LYS A 2 -34.04 11.33 -6.01
N HIS A 3 -33.91 11.87 -7.21
CA HIS A 3 -33.58 11.19 -8.43
C HIS A 3 -32.16 10.58 -8.30
N THR A 4 -32.09 9.27 -8.29
CA THR A 4 -30.86 8.52 -8.51
C THR A 4 -30.57 8.60 -10.01
N ALA A 5 -29.74 9.54 -10.44
CA ALA A 5 -29.23 9.59 -11.80
C ALA A 5 -28.33 8.35 -12.00
N ALA A 6 -28.75 7.43 -12.85
CA ALA A 6 -27.94 6.34 -13.32
C ALA A 6 -26.70 6.89 -14.05
N LEU A 7 -25.52 6.64 -13.52
CA LEU A 7 -24.25 7.00 -14.16
C LEU A 7 -23.99 6.08 -15.37
N PRO A 8 -23.42 6.60 -16.47
CA PRO A 8 -23.16 5.81 -17.68
C PRO A 8 -22.10 4.74 -17.40
N SER A 9 -22.21 3.62 -18.11
CA SER A 9 -21.34 2.41 -18.04
C SER A 9 -19.92 2.62 -18.59
N GLY A 10 -19.23 3.67 -18.11
CA GLY A 10 -17.80 3.90 -18.27
C GLY A 10 -17.12 3.84 -16.90
N THR A 11 -15.85 3.42 -16.85
CA THR A 11 -15.08 3.45 -15.60
C THR A 11 -15.04 4.87 -15.04
N VAL A 12 -15.67 5.09 -13.89
CA VAL A 12 -15.71 6.39 -13.21
C VAL A 12 -14.28 6.85 -12.90
N SER A 13 -13.97 8.13 -13.13
CA SER A 13 -12.63 8.67 -12.86
C SER A 13 -12.33 8.70 -11.34
N ASP A 14 -11.07 8.69 -10.97
CA ASP A 14 -10.65 8.75 -9.55
C ASP A 14 -11.14 10.03 -8.89
N GLU A 15 -11.11 11.15 -9.62
CA GLU A 15 -11.58 12.45 -9.14
C GLU A 15 -13.08 12.42 -8.83
N ALA A 16 -13.86 11.75 -9.67
CA ALA A 16 -15.31 11.61 -9.45
C ALA A 16 -15.59 10.72 -8.23
N ILE A 17 -14.85 9.64 -8.03
CA ILE A 17 -14.98 8.79 -6.83
C ILE A 17 -14.61 9.59 -5.58
N ILE A 18 -13.51 10.36 -5.60
CA ILE A 18 -13.10 11.22 -4.49
C ILE A 18 -14.20 12.26 -4.19
N ALA A 19 -14.82 12.84 -5.22
CA ALA A 19 -15.91 13.79 -5.04
C ALA A 19 -17.15 13.15 -4.35
N LEU A 20 -17.47 11.89 -4.68
CA LEU A 20 -18.54 11.15 -3.99
C LEU A 20 -18.20 10.97 -2.49
N TYR A 21 -16.98 10.60 -2.13
CA TYR A 21 -16.53 10.53 -0.73
C TYR A 21 -16.68 11.89 -0.01
N TRP A 22 -16.28 12.98 -0.68
CA TRP A 22 -16.42 14.33 -0.12
C TRP A 22 -17.86 14.73 0.16
N ASN A 23 -18.78 14.33 -0.72
CA ASN A 23 -20.20 14.59 -0.61
C ASN A 23 -20.92 13.61 0.34
N ARG A 24 -20.17 12.66 0.95
CA ARG A 24 -20.74 11.59 1.77
C ARG A 24 -21.81 10.77 1.03
N ASP A 25 -21.61 10.55 -0.25
CA ASP A 25 -22.46 9.71 -1.08
C ASP A 25 -22.01 8.26 -0.99
N GLU A 26 -22.87 7.36 -0.56
CA GLU A 26 -22.59 5.93 -0.39
C GLU A 26 -22.17 5.26 -1.72
N ALA A 27 -22.54 5.82 -2.86
CA ALA A 27 -22.08 5.37 -4.18
C ALA A 27 -20.56 5.36 -4.29
N ALA A 28 -19.83 6.18 -3.50
CA ALA A 28 -18.37 6.18 -3.45
C ALA A 28 -17.79 4.80 -3.15
N ILE A 29 -18.40 4.06 -2.21
CA ILE A 29 -17.92 2.72 -1.83
C ILE A 29 -18.16 1.74 -2.97
N ALA A 30 -19.36 1.74 -3.55
CA ALA A 30 -19.70 0.85 -4.66
C ALA A 30 -18.82 1.09 -5.90
N GLU A 31 -18.52 2.36 -6.23
CA GLU A 31 -17.65 2.70 -7.36
C GLU A 31 -16.18 2.34 -7.09
N THR A 32 -15.74 2.49 -5.83
CA THR A 32 -14.39 2.04 -5.42
C THR A 32 -14.27 0.53 -5.52
N ASP A 33 -15.25 -0.21 -5.02
CA ASP A 33 -15.30 -1.67 -5.09
C ASP A 33 -15.28 -2.12 -6.55
N ARG A 34 -16.17 -1.61 -7.37
CA ARG A 34 -16.26 -1.94 -8.80
C ARG A 34 -14.95 -1.73 -9.55
N LYS A 35 -14.23 -0.65 -9.24
CA LYS A 35 -13.00 -0.28 -9.95
C LYS A 35 -11.75 -0.97 -9.40
N TYR A 36 -11.67 -1.16 -8.11
CA TYR A 36 -10.42 -1.52 -7.45
C TYR A 36 -10.43 -2.86 -6.71
N ARG A 37 -11.60 -3.53 -6.53
CA ARG A 37 -11.73 -4.78 -5.78
C ARG A 37 -10.67 -5.82 -6.16
N GLY A 38 -10.58 -6.18 -7.45
CA GLY A 38 -9.65 -7.22 -7.88
C GLY A 38 -8.19 -6.88 -7.59
N TYR A 39 -7.82 -5.61 -7.76
CA TYR A 39 -6.48 -5.13 -7.44
C TYR A 39 -6.20 -5.15 -5.93
N LEU A 40 -7.11 -4.61 -5.12
CA LEU A 40 -6.97 -4.56 -3.66
C LEU A 40 -6.99 -5.96 -3.05
N HIS A 41 -7.82 -6.86 -3.59
CA HIS A 41 -7.83 -8.27 -3.21
C HIS A 41 -6.46 -8.91 -3.44
N THR A 42 -5.83 -8.67 -4.61
CA THR A 42 -4.47 -9.17 -4.89
C THR A 42 -3.46 -8.65 -3.88
N VAL A 43 -3.54 -7.36 -3.51
CA VAL A 43 -2.66 -6.77 -2.49
C VAL A 43 -2.86 -7.44 -1.13
N ALA A 44 -4.10 -7.63 -0.70
CA ALA A 44 -4.42 -8.33 0.55
C ALA A 44 -3.97 -9.79 0.51
N TRP A 45 -4.32 -10.52 -0.57
CA TRP A 45 -3.96 -11.92 -0.75
C TRP A 45 -2.45 -12.17 -0.69
N ASN A 46 -1.65 -11.28 -1.26
CA ASN A 46 -0.18 -11.39 -1.20
C ASN A 46 0.36 -11.41 0.23
N ILE A 47 -0.40 -10.91 1.20
CA ILE A 47 -0.02 -10.80 2.60
C ILE A 47 -0.69 -11.87 3.46
N VAL A 48 -2.03 -11.96 3.47
CA VAL A 48 -2.77 -12.80 4.43
C VAL A 48 -2.98 -14.24 3.96
N LYS A 49 -3.07 -14.50 2.65
CA LYS A 49 -3.21 -15.85 2.05
C LYS A 49 -4.48 -16.62 2.49
N ASP A 50 -5.50 -15.92 2.90
CA ASP A 50 -6.81 -16.47 3.26
C ASP A 50 -7.92 -15.62 2.65
N GLU A 51 -8.94 -16.26 2.08
CA GLU A 51 -10.00 -15.57 1.33
C GLU A 51 -10.90 -14.75 2.25
N GLN A 52 -11.26 -15.29 3.39
CA GLN A 52 -12.10 -14.58 4.37
C GLN A 52 -11.37 -13.35 4.91
N ASP A 53 -10.09 -13.50 5.21
CA ASP A 53 -9.25 -12.39 5.66
C ASP A 53 -9.08 -11.32 4.60
N CYS A 54 -8.98 -11.71 3.32
CA CYS A 54 -8.95 -10.75 2.21
C CYS A 54 -10.23 -9.92 2.15
N GLU A 55 -11.39 -10.58 2.19
CA GLU A 55 -12.70 -9.89 2.17
C GLU A 55 -12.85 -8.92 3.35
N GLU A 56 -12.45 -9.34 4.55
CA GLU A 56 -12.47 -8.46 5.70
C GLU A 56 -11.49 -7.29 5.55
N CYS A 57 -10.29 -7.51 5.01
CA CYS A 57 -9.35 -6.43 4.71
C CYS A 57 -9.92 -5.42 3.70
N LEU A 58 -10.68 -5.88 2.70
CA LEU A 58 -11.32 -5.00 1.73
C LEU A 58 -12.40 -4.14 2.41
N ASN A 59 -13.28 -4.78 3.19
CA ASN A 59 -14.34 -4.08 3.92
C ASN A 59 -13.76 -3.02 4.86
N ASP A 60 -12.73 -3.35 5.63
CA ASP A 60 -12.02 -2.43 6.50
C ASP A 60 -11.34 -1.30 5.71
N THR A 61 -10.82 -1.59 4.50
CA THR A 61 -10.25 -0.58 3.61
C THR A 61 -11.29 0.43 3.18
N TYR A 62 -12.49 -0.01 2.79
CA TYR A 62 -13.57 0.88 2.39
C TYR A 62 -14.04 1.75 3.56
N LEU A 63 -14.22 1.15 4.73
CA LEU A 63 -14.58 1.87 5.94
C LEU A 63 -13.52 2.92 6.33
N LYS A 64 -12.25 2.55 6.30
CA LYS A 64 -11.15 3.47 6.63
C LYS A 64 -11.02 4.59 5.59
N THR A 65 -11.25 4.29 4.31
CA THR A 65 -11.29 5.29 3.24
C THR A 65 -12.44 6.27 3.45
N TRP A 66 -13.64 5.76 3.75
CA TRP A 66 -14.79 6.58 4.08
C TRP A 66 -14.54 7.54 5.24
N ASN A 67 -13.91 7.07 6.29
CA ASN A 67 -13.58 7.88 7.46
C ASN A 67 -12.43 8.87 7.22
N SER A 68 -11.56 8.60 6.25
CA SER A 68 -10.40 9.45 5.94
C SER A 68 -10.69 10.54 4.93
N ILE A 69 -11.70 10.36 4.06
CA ILE A 69 -12.12 11.35 3.06
C ILE A 69 -13.54 11.83 3.39
N PRO A 70 -13.78 13.10 3.73
CA PRO A 70 -12.81 14.12 4.10
C PRO A 70 -12.19 13.87 5.48
N PRO A 71 -11.12 14.56 5.92
CA PRO A 71 -10.53 15.77 5.32
C PRO A 71 -9.43 15.50 4.29
N GLN A 72 -8.93 14.25 4.18
CA GLN A 72 -7.86 13.95 3.24
C GLN A 72 -8.37 13.98 1.80
N ARG A 73 -7.57 14.56 0.89
CA ARG A 73 -7.85 14.56 -0.54
C ARG A 73 -6.68 13.96 -1.31
N PRO A 74 -6.68 12.64 -1.53
CA PRO A 74 -5.57 11.97 -2.19
C PRO A 74 -5.43 12.42 -3.64
N SER A 75 -4.20 12.69 -4.08
CA SER A 75 -3.88 12.98 -5.48
C SER A 75 -3.91 11.73 -6.37
N CYS A 76 -3.77 10.55 -5.78
CA CYS A 76 -3.88 9.26 -6.46
C CYS A 76 -4.67 8.28 -5.58
N LEU A 77 -5.93 8.04 -5.96
CA LEU A 77 -6.84 7.18 -5.18
C LEU A 77 -6.31 5.75 -5.08
N LYS A 78 -5.77 5.20 -6.19
CA LYS A 78 -5.19 3.87 -6.20
C LYS A 78 -4.08 3.68 -5.16
N ALA A 79 -3.14 4.63 -5.10
CA ALA A 79 -2.04 4.58 -4.13
C ALA A 79 -2.54 4.73 -2.69
N PHE A 80 -3.51 5.59 -2.46
CA PHE A 80 -4.15 5.78 -1.16
C PHE A 80 -4.82 4.50 -0.66
N LEU A 81 -5.66 3.87 -1.50
CA LEU A 81 -6.31 2.60 -1.19
C LEU A 81 -5.29 1.48 -0.93
N THR A 82 -4.25 1.38 -1.77
CA THR A 82 -3.19 0.37 -1.61
C THR A 82 -2.50 0.50 -0.26
N LYS A 83 -2.16 1.72 0.17
CA LYS A 83 -1.55 1.98 1.47
C LYS A 83 -2.46 1.49 2.61
N ILE A 84 -3.74 1.81 2.56
CA ILE A 84 -4.72 1.40 3.57
C ILE A 84 -4.86 -0.12 3.62
N THR A 85 -5.14 -0.75 2.47
CA THR A 85 -5.32 -2.21 2.37
C THR A 85 -4.09 -2.95 2.89
N ARG A 86 -2.90 -2.52 2.49
CA ARG A 86 -1.66 -3.12 2.94
C ARG A 86 -1.44 -2.99 4.45
N SER A 87 -1.69 -1.83 5.03
CA SER A 87 -1.60 -1.63 6.49
C SER A 87 -2.53 -2.60 7.23
N ILE A 88 -3.80 -2.69 6.81
CA ILE A 88 -4.80 -3.57 7.40
C ILE A 88 -4.37 -5.04 7.28
N ALA A 89 -3.94 -5.47 6.09
CA ALA A 89 -3.51 -6.85 5.85
C ALA A 89 -2.27 -7.23 6.68
N ILE A 90 -1.30 -6.33 6.84
CA ILE A 90 -0.12 -6.55 7.69
C ILE A 90 -0.53 -6.66 9.16
N ASP A 91 -1.40 -5.78 9.65
CA ASP A 91 -1.86 -5.81 11.05
C ASP A 91 -2.65 -7.09 11.34
N ARG A 92 -3.46 -7.56 10.38
CA ARG A 92 -4.19 -8.82 10.49
C ARG A 92 -3.23 -10.01 10.54
N TYR A 93 -2.31 -10.09 9.60
CA TYR A 93 -1.29 -11.12 9.55
C TYR A 93 -0.44 -11.18 10.84
N ARG A 94 -0.06 -10.02 11.41
CA ARG A 94 0.67 -9.95 12.70
C ARG A 94 -0.17 -10.47 13.86
N ARG A 95 -1.48 -10.15 13.90
CA ARG A 95 -2.40 -10.65 14.92
C ARG A 95 -2.52 -12.17 14.91
N GLU A 96 -2.73 -12.75 13.74
CA GLU A 96 -2.83 -14.21 13.58
C GLU A 96 -1.55 -14.93 13.99
N ARG A 97 -0.39 -14.37 13.63
CA ARG A 97 0.90 -14.98 14.01
C ARG A 97 1.20 -14.91 15.50
N ARG A 98 0.77 -13.88 16.21
CA ARG A 98 0.87 -13.84 17.68
C ARG A 98 0.06 -14.97 18.31
N GLN A 99 -1.04 -15.37 17.70
CA GLN A 99 -1.88 -16.47 18.18
C GLN A 99 -1.30 -17.86 17.84
N LYS A 100 -0.59 -18.00 16.72
CA LYS A 100 -0.13 -19.30 16.18
C LYS A 100 1.34 -19.66 16.46
N ARG A 101 2.15 -18.84 17.13
CA ARG A 101 3.58 -19.09 17.47
C ARG A 101 4.38 -19.84 16.38
N VAL A 102 4.51 -19.31 15.17
CA VAL A 102 5.36 -19.89 14.12
C VAL A 102 6.30 -18.84 13.55
N PRO A 103 7.64 -19.10 13.48
CA PRO A 103 8.57 -18.19 12.81
C PRO A 103 8.44 -18.33 11.30
N SER A 104 8.43 -17.23 10.56
CA SER A 104 8.54 -17.26 9.10
C SER A 104 9.29 -16.06 8.55
N GLU A 105 10.20 -16.36 7.65
CA GLU A 105 11.19 -15.48 7.03
C GLU A 105 10.63 -14.32 6.16
N CYS A 106 9.33 -14.30 5.89
CA CYS A 106 8.70 -13.23 5.10
C CYS A 106 8.49 -11.91 5.86
N THR A 107 8.55 -11.94 7.20
CA THR A 107 8.19 -10.81 8.08
C THR A 107 9.33 -9.82 8.30
N VAL A 108 10.57 -10.24 8.15
CA VAL A 108 11.76 -9.45 8.54
C VAL A 108 11.94 -8.20 7.67
N SER A 109 11.62 -8.27 6.38
CA SER A 109 11.85 -7.15 5.43
C SER A 109 10.86 -6.00 5.53
N LEU A 110 9.66 -6.22 6.10
CA LEU A 110 8.59 -5.21 6.21
C LEU A 110 8.45 -4.65 7.62
N SER A 111 8.82 -5.43 8.67
CA SER A 111 8.79 -4.93 10.04
C SER A 111 9.91 -3.92 10.27
N GLU A 112 11.08 -4.09 9.66
CA GLU A 112 12.19 -3.13 9.77
C GLU A 112 11.85 -1.75 9.20
N LEU A 113 11.05 -1.67 8.12
CA LEU A 113 10.58 -0.39 7.56
C LEU A 113 9.35 0.16 8.28
N ALA A 114 8.49 -0.69 8.81
CA ALA A 114 7.25 -0.26 9.46
C ALA A 114 7.43 0.10 10.94
N GLU A 115 8.37 -0.51 11.65
CA GLU A 115 8.68 -0.15 13.04
C GLU A 115 9.36 1.23 13.15
N THR A 116 10.04 1.66 12.08
CA THR A 116 10.62 3.01 12.00
C THR A 116 9.58 4.10 11.69
N LEU A 117 8.38 3.72 11.26
CA LEU A 117 7.35 4.65 10.74
C LEU A 117 6.09 4.78 11.61
N CYS A 118 6.00 4.07 12.73
CA CYS A 118 4.82 4.09 13.60
C CYS A 118 5.17 4.60 15.01
N GLY A 119 5.14 5.91 15.19
CA GLY A 119 5.09 6.55 16.49
C GLY A 119 3.77 7.33 16.62
N ASP A 120 3.10 7.22 17.76
CA ASP A 120 1.83 7.88 18.06
C ASP A 120 1.99 9.29 18.66
N SER A 121 3.02 10.05 18.25
CA SER A 121 3.24 11.43 18.71
C SER A 121 3.22 12.43 17.55
N PRO A 122 2.92 13.74 17.79
CA PRO A 122 3.00 14.78 16.75
C PRO A 122 4.39 14.92 16.13
N GLU A 123 5.46 14.63 16.89
CA GLU A 123 6.83 14.56 16.41
C GLU A 123 7.02 13.40 15.43
N ALA A 124 6.40 12.24 15.71
CA ALA A 124 6.41 11.07 14.83
C ALA A 124 5.65 11.31 13.52
N GLU A 125 4.59 12.11 13.49
CA GLU A 125 3.93 12.52 12.24
C GLU A 125 4.85 13.38 11.36
N TYR A 126 5.60 14.29 11.96
CA TYR A 126 6.57 15.11 11.23
C TYR A 126 7.73 14.28 10.70
N GLU A 127 8.30 13.39 11.51
CA GLU A 127 9.35 12.45 11.10
C GLU A 127 8.85 11.50 10.01
N SER A 128 7.63 10.99 10.12
CA SER A 128 6.98 10.13 9.12
C SER A 128 6.80 10.86 7.78
N ALA A 129 6.41 12.15 7.81
CA ALA A 129 6.27 12.96 6.60
C ALA A 129 7.63 13.24 5.94
N LEU A 130 8.67 13.49 6.74
CA LEU A 130 10.04 13.69 6.27
C LEU A 130 10.59 12.41 5.61
N VAL A 131 10.46 11.27 6.29
CA VAL A 131 10.85 9.95 5.74
C VAL A 131 10.10 9.67 4.45
N GLY A 132 8.79 9.93 4.41
CA GLY A 132 7.99 9.77 3.20
C GLY A 132 8.49 10.62 2.03
N LYS A 133 8.92 11.86 2.30
CA LYS A 133 9.53 12.74 1.30
C LYS A 133 10.86 12.17 0.80
N ILE A 134 11.73 11.75 1.69
CA ILE A 134 13.04 11.17 1.33
C ILE A 134 12.87 9.91 0.47
N ILE A 135 11.93 9.03 0.83
CA ILE A 135 11.60 7.84 0.03
C ILE A 135 11.11 8.24 -1.36
N ASN A 136 10.20 9.19 -1.46
CA ASN A 136 9.69 9.66 -2.76
C ASN A 136 10.79 10.28 -3.62
N ASP A 137 11.67 11.08 -3.02
CA ASP A 137 12.79 11.70 -3.73
C ASP A 137 13.80 10.62 -4.17
N TYR A 138 14.06 9.61 -3.35
CA TYR A 138 14.88 8.46 -3.75
C TYR A 138 14.26 7.69 -4.91
N LEU A 139 12.96 7.38 -4.86
CA LEU A 139 12.28 6.65 -5.93
C LEU A 139 12.34 7.40 -7.28
N ARG A 140 12.31 8.74 -7.26
CA ARG A 140 12.45 9.55 -8.47
C ARG A 140 13.85 9.48 -9.10
N THR A 141 14.87 9.09 -8.35
CA THR A 141 16.24 8.91 -8.87
C THR A 141 16.45 7.54 -9.51
N LEU A 142 15.53 6.60 -9.31
CA LEU A 142 15.64 5.23 -9.82
C LEU A 142 15.28 5.16 -11.30
N SER A 143 15.87 4.17 -12.00
CA SER A 143 15.36 3.78 -13.32
C SER A 143 13.92 3.26 -13.22
N GLU A 144 13.14 3.35 -14.31
CA GLU A 144 11.77 2.82 -14.36
C GLU A 144 11.72 1.35 -13.92
N ARG A 145 12.72 0.56 -14.31
CA ARG A 145 12.83 -0.84 -13.94
C ARG A 145 13.06 -1.01 -12.44
N ASP A 146 14.00 -0.28 -11.84
CA ASP A 146 14.31 -0.36 -10.43
C ASP A 146 13.14 0.16 -9.58
N MET A 147 12.47 1.23 -10.03
CA MET A 147 11.25 1.73 -9.41
C MET A 147 10.13 0.68 -9.46
N CYS A 148 9.93 0.02 -10.61
CA CYS A 148 8.95 -1.06 -10.74
C CYS A 148 9.25 -2.21 -9.77
N LEU A 149 10.51 -2.66 -9.66
CA LEU A 149 10.94 -3.70 -8.71
C LEU A 149 10.60 -3.28 -7.26
N PHE A 150 10.98 -2.07 -6.88
CA PHE A 150 10.77 -1.55 -5.53
C PHE A 150 9.28 -1.44 -5.19
N VAL A 151 8.49 -0.80 -6.05
CA VAL A 151 7.04 -0.62 -5.86
C VAL A 151 6.34 -1.97 -5.80
N SER A 152 6.64 -2.88 -6.73
CA SER A 152 6.06 -4.22 -6.73
C SER A 152 6.30 -4.96 -5.41
N ARG A 153 7.52 -4.93 -4.90
CA ARG A 153 7.88 -5.67 -3.69
C ARG A 153 7.36 -5.00 -2.43
N TYR A 154 7.55 -3.68 -2.30
CA TYR A 154 7.31 -2.98 -1.03
C TYR A 154 5.94 -2.29 -0.93
N PHE A 155 5.32 -1.94 -2.05
CA PHE A 155 3.97 -1.35 -2.04
C PHE A 155 2.90 -2.38 -2.40
N CYS A 156 3.11 -3.19 -3.44
CA CYS A 156 2.11 -4.19 -3.86
C CYS A 156 2.27 -5.54 -3.13
N SER A 157 3.37 -5.74 -2.38
CA SER A 157 3.69 -7.00 -1.68
C SER A 157 3.79 -8.22 -2.63
N ASP A 158 4.14 -7.99 -3.91
CA ASP A 158 4.25 -9.06 -4.88
C ASP A 158 5.34 -10.07 -4.46
N PRO A 159 5.11 -11.38 -4.63
CA PRO A 159 6.12 -12.39 -4.39
C PRO A 159 7.24 -12.33 -5.44
N LEU A 160 8.46 -12.73 -5.05
CA LEU A 160 9.62 -12.68 -5.94
C LEU A 160 9.40 -13.39 -7.29
N PRO A 161 8.79 -14.58 -7.35
CA PRO A 161 8.50 -15.23 -8.63
C PRO A 161 7.65 -14.38 -9.57
N ALA A 162 6.58 -13.74 -9.08
CA ALA A 162 5.72 -12.89 -9.90
C ALA A 162 6.46 -11.63 -10.42
N ILE A 163 7.36 -11.07 -9.60
CA ILE A 163 8.19 -9.95 -10.02
C ILE A 163 9.20 -10.41 -11.08
N ALA A 164 9.81 -11.57 -10.90
CA ALA A 164 10.77 -12.17 -11.83
C ALA A 164 10.13 -12.40 -13.21
N GLU A 165 8.96 -13.03 -13.25
CA GLU A 165 8.18 -13.25 -14.47
C GLU A 165 7.84 -11.95 -15.19
N ARG A 166 7.30 -10.95 -14.48
CA ARG A 166 6.91 -9.66 -15.05
C ARG A 166 8.10 -8.85 -15.59
N THR A 167 9.27 -8.96 -14.96
CA THR A 167 10.46 -8.18 -15.33
C THR A 167 11.42 -8.92 -16.26
N GLY A 168 11.16 -10.20 -16.57
CA GLY A 168 12.05 -11.04 -17.35
C GLY A 168 13.38 -11.34 -16.65
N MET A 169 13.43 -11.23 -15.31
CA MET A 169 14.63 -11.49 -14.50
C MET A 169 14.55 -12.85 -13.82
N SER A 170 15.72 -13.41 -13.45
CA SER A 170 15.72 -14.53 -12.49
C SER A 170 15.35 -14.03 -11.09
N GLU A 171 14.77 -14.89 -10.25
CA GLU A 171 14.43 -14.56 -8.86
C GLU A 171 15.68 -14.09 -8.07
N SER A 172 16.83 -14.72 -8.31
CA SER A 172 18.08 -14.31 -7.70
C SER A 172 18.52 -12.92 -8.16
N GLY A 173 18.27 -12.59 -9.43
CA GLY A 173 18.50 -11.25 -9.99
C GLY A 173 17.61 -10.20 -9.34
N VAL A 174 16.31 -10.49 -9.18
CA VAL A 174 15.37 -9.62 -8.48
C VAL A 174 15.80 -9.40 -7.02
N LYS A 175 16.19 -10.47 -6.31
CA LYS A 175 16.67 -10.39 -4.92
C LYS A 175 17.90 -9.51 -4.79
N LYS A 176 18.90 -9.67 -5.68
CA LYS A 176 20.11 -8.81 -5.70
C LYS A 176 19.78 -7.36 -5.98
N ALA A 177 18.90 -7.09 -6.95
CA ALA A 177 18.47 -5.73 -7.27
C ALA A 177 17.75 -5.07 -6.10
N LEU A 178 16.81 -5.77 -5.45
CA LEU A 178 16.09 -5.27 -4.28
C LEU A 178 17.03 -4.99 -3.09
N ASN A 179 18.04 -5.82 -2.86
CA ASN A 179 19.05 -5.57 -1.83
C ASN A 179 19.81 -4.27 -2.10
N ARG A 180 20.31 -4.09 -3.33
CA ARG A 180 20.98 -2.85 -3.75
C ARG A 180 20.10 -1.62 -3.54
N LEU A 181 18.81 -1.72 -3.90
CA LEU A 181 17.85 -0.62 -3.73
C LEU A 181 17.59 -0.29 -2.26
N ARG A 182 17.54 -1.29 -1.38
CA ARG A 182 17.42 -1.06 0.06
C ARG A 182 18.67 -0.38 0.64
N GLU A 183 19.86 -0.83 0.24
CA GLU A 183 21.10 -0.22 0.66
C GLU A 183 21.18 1.23 0.22
N GLY A 184 20.84 1.54 -1.03
CA GLY A 184 20.79 2.92 -1.52
C GLY A 184 19.78 3.80 -0.80
N LEU A 185 18.60 3.26 -0.45
CA LEU A 185 17.63 3.99 0.37
C LEU A 185 18.15 4.22 1.79
N ARG A 186 18.78 3.21 2.40
CA ARG A 186 19.39 3.32 3.72
C ARG A 186 20.44 4.43 3.77
N GLU A 187 21.38 4.43 2.83
CA GLU A 187 22.40 5.47 2.72
C GLU A 187 21.80 6.87 2.56
N ARG A 188 20.67 6.96 1.83
CA ARG A 188 19.96 8.23 1.67
C ARG A 188 19.33 8.71 2.97
N LEU A 189 18.69 7.82 3.72
CA LEU A 189 18.09 8.12 5.02
C LEU A 189 19.16 8.52 6.05
N GLU A 190 20.28 7.79 6.10
CA GLU A 190 21.40 8.11 7.00
C GLU A 190 22.01 9.49 6.70
N LYS A 191 22.14 9.88 5.43
CA LYS A 191 22.62 11.22 5.01
C LYS A 191 21.70 12.36 5.46
N GLU A 192 20.42 12.10 5.57
CA GLU A 192 19.41 13.05 6.06
C GLU A 192 19.24 12.98 7.60
N GLY A 193 20.13 12.26 8.29
CA GLY A 193 20.18 12.20 9.76
C GLY A 193 19.22 11.20 10.40
N ILE A 194 18.52 10.37 9.60
CA ILE A 194 17.62 9.34 10.11
C ILE A 194 18.44 8.10 10.43
N LYS A 195 18.54 7.78 11.73
CA LYS A 195 19.16 6.54 12.20
C LYS A 195 18.17 5.38 12.08
N LEU A 196 18.56 4.32 11.35
CA LEU A 196 17.80 3.09 11.17
C LEU A 196 18.28 2.01 12.15
#